data_73810e34f06283b596e24bef6478d5ff
#
_entry.id   73810e34f06283b596e24bef6478d5ff
#
_cell.length_a   1.000
_cell.length_b   1.000
_cell.length_c   1.000
_cell.angle_alpha   90.00
_cell.angle_beta   90.00
_cell.angle_gamma   90.00
#
_symmetry.space_group_name_H-M   'P 1'
#
loop_
_entity.id
_entity.type
_entity.pdbx_description
1 polymer ?
#
loop_
_entity_poly.entity_id
_entity_poly.type
_entity_poly.pdbx_seq_one_letter_code
_entity_poly.pdbx_strand_id
1 'polypeptide(L)'
;MNAEQILQTDTLKTLYFTSQDTVLMTDGTLQTCDFDSPAIESIKQLVKANPEQFGFDFEPDLLVRFSPRSQVAQWLNDISREVPAAPSASLLQQSETATRAKRVLEQAVLKGSSDIHIELFKHQTRIEVRVDGRMIELMKPIGEYEYGELLIGYLFNELCEDKDDDFHVGTINNGRMSLLLDTPKGKRETQWRLAYIPAKDKGGQCTLRWSNKETSIPTLDNIGWEAGHVNVMRDFMNSASGICLIAGQTSSGKTTTIAAALSEMKRQGRSINTVEDPVEFDLGVIQTSVTAKQGQDNHFNAYTKALLRHDVDIESHGEVRDEV
;
A
#
# COMPACT_ATOMS: atom_id res chain seq x y z
N MET A 1 -14.15 25.65 -20.87
CA MET A 1 -14.62 24.56 -21.76
C MET A 1 -15.93 24.08 -21.19
N ASN A 2 -16.96 23.94 -22.02
CA ASN A 2 -18.30 23.56 -21.56
C ASN A 2 -18.50 22.05 -21.77
N ALA A 3 -19.41 21.44 -21.00
CA ALA A 3 -19.78 20.02 -21.12
C ALA A 3 -20.29 19.63 -22.53
N GLU A 4 -20.83 20.59 -23.28
CA GLU A 4 -21.24 20.44 -24.68
C GLU A 4 -20.10 20.04 -25.64
N GLN A 5 -18.83 20.17 -25.21
CA GLN A 5 -17.65 19.78 -25.97
C GLN A 5 -17.17 18.35 -25.69
N ILE A 6 -17.88 17.59 -24.84
CA ILE A 6 -17.54 16.20 -24.52
C ILE A 6 -18.32 15.26 -25.42
N LEU A 7 -17.63 14.28 -26.02
CA LEU A 7 -18.29 13.23 -26.79
C LEU A 7 -19.09 12.30 -25.85
N GLN A 8 -20.38 12.11 -26.17
CA GLN A 8 -21.34 11.43 -25.30
C GLN A 8 -22.00 10.23 -26.00
N THR A 9 -21.21 9.23 -26.39
CA THR A 9 -21.80 7.95 -26.83
C THR A 9 -22.00 7.03 -25.62
N ASP A 10 -22.92 6.08 -25.67
CA ASP A 10 -23.21 5.15 -24.55
C ASP A 10 -21.97 4.38 -24.11
N THR A 11 -21.13 3.98 -25.07
CA THR A 11 -19.87 3.27 -24.80
C THR A 11 -18.87 4.17 -24.09
N LEU A 12 -18.73 5.43 -24.51
CA LEU A 12 -17.86 6.40 -23.85
C LEU A 12 -18.38 6.78 -22.46
N LYS A 13 -19.70 6.98 -22.30
CA LYS A 13 -20.31 7.22 -21.00
C LYS A 13 -20.00 6.10 -20.02
N THR A 14 -20.09 4.84 -20.45
CA THR A 14 -19.72 3.69 -19.61
C THR A 14 -18.26 3.76 -19.15
N LEU A 15 -17.32 4.10 -20.04
CA LEU A 15 -15.91 4.26 -19.70
C LEU A 15 -15.70 5.45 -18.77
N TYR A 16 -16.33 6.59 -19.03
CA TYR A 16 -16.22 7.80 -18.20
C TYR A 16 -16.69 7.55 -16.77
N PHE A 17 -17.84 6.89 -16.60
CA PHE A 17 -18.38 6.63 -15.25
C PHE A 17 -17.71 5.46 -14.54
N THR A 18 -17.00 4.60 -15.28
CA THR A 18 -16.18 3.53 -14.67
C THR A 18 -14.85 4.06 -14.17
N SER A 19 -14.17 4.91 -14.94
CA SER A 19 -12.85 5.46 -14.59
C SER A 19 -12.92 6.74 -13.78
N GLN A 20 -13.88 7.61 -14.09
CA GLN A 20 -14.13 8.93 -13.49
C GLN A 20 -12.94 9.90 -13.51
N ASP A 21 -11.98 9.67 -14.37
CA ASP A 21 -10.73 10.42 -14.43
C ASP A 21 -10.36 10.92 -15.82
N THR A 22 -11.08 10.46 -16.86
CA THR A 22 -10.76 10.77 -18.26
C THR A 22 -12.02 10.97 -19.09
N VAL A 23 -12.03 12.00 -19.92
CA VAL A 23 -13.10 12.29 -20.90
C VAL A 23 -12.51 12.61 -22.28
N LEU A 24 -13.23 12.27 -23.33
CA LEU A 24 -12.87 12.60 -24.72
C LEU A 24 -13.65 13.82 -25.17
N MET A 25 -12.94 14.82 -25.67
CA MET A 25 -13.51 16.05 -26.21
C MET A 25 -13.85 15.88 -27.70
N THR A 26 -14.76 16.69 -28.22
CA THR A 26 -15.15 16.72 -29.64
C THR A 26 -14.02 17.11 -30.58
N ASP A 27 -12.97 17.76 -30.07
CA ASP A 27 -11.75 18.11 -30.82
C ASP A 27 -10.70 16.98 -30.87
N GLY A 28 -11.02 15.80 -30.34
CA GLY A 28 -10.09 14.67 -30.26
C GLY A 28 -9.11 14.75 -29.10
N THR A 29 -9.24 15.71 -28.18
CA THR A 29 -8.38 15.81 -27.00
C THR A 29 -8.92 14.93 -25.86
N LEU A 30 -8.08 14.09 -25.27
CA LEU A 30 -8.36 13.39 -24.02
C LEU A 30 -7.99 14.26 -22.84
N GLN A 31 -8.97 14.65 -22.05
CA GLN A 31 -8.75 15.38 -20.80
C GLN A 31 -8.76 14.38 -19.64
N THR A 32 -7.68 14.36 -18.87
CA THR A 32 -7.53 13.42 -17.75
C THR A 32 -6.97 14.10 -16.51
N CYS A 33 -7.40 13.66 -15.34
CA CYS A 33 -6.76 14.03 -14.09
C CYS A 33 -5.75 12.95 -13.62
N ASP A 34 -5.57 11.88 -14.41
CA ASP A 34 -4.62 10.81 -14.15
C ASP A 34 -4.03 10.27 -15.46
N PHE A 35 -2.77 10.58 -15.73
CA PHE A 35 -2.08 10.15 -16.96
C PHE A 35 -1.89 8.62 -17.07
N ASP A 36 -1.98 7.90 -15.94
CA ASP A 36 -1.85 6.45 -15.90
C ASP A 36 -3.21 5.74 -15.90
N SER A 37 -4.30 6.48 -16.14
CA SER A 37 -5.65 5.91 -16.23
C SER A 37 -5.75 4.85 -17.35
N PRO A 38 -6.25 3.64 -17.05
CA PRO A 38 -6.50 2.62 -18.05
C PRO A 38 -7.59 3.05 -19.06
N ALA A 39 -8.41 4.05 -18.72
CA ALA A 39 -9.41 4.61 -19.62
C ALA A 39 -8.78 5.29 -20.85
N ILE A 40 -7.59 5.87 -20.70
CA ILE A 40 -6.87 6.51 -21.80
C ILE A 40 -6.65 5.50 -22.95
N GLU A 41 -6.05 4.36 -22.64
CA GLU A 41 -5.79 3.33 -23.65
C GLU A 41 -7.08 2.69 -24.17
N SER A 42 -8.08 2.48 -23.31
CA SER A 42 -9.38 1.95 -23.70
C SER A 42 -10.10 2.88 -24.67
N ILE A 43 -10.11 4.19 -24.41
CA ILE A 43 -10.72 5.18 -25.29
C ILE A 43 -9.95 5.29 -26.61
N LYS A 44 -8.61 5.32 -26.57
CA LYS A 44 -7.78 5.34 -27.77
C LYS A 44 -8.04 4.15 -28.68
N GLN A 45 -8.08 2.94 -28.14
CA GLN A 45 -8.37 1.72 -28.89
C GLN A 45 -9.78 1.74 -29.48
N LEU A 46 -10.78 2.21 -28.70
CA LEU A 46 -12.16 2.31 -29.16
C LEU A 46 -12.32 3.29 -30.34
N VAL A 47 -11.74 4.48 -30.23
CA VAL A 47 -11.79 5.51 -31.27
C VAL A 47 -11.01 5.08 -32.50
N LYS A 48 -9.84 4.45 -32.32
CA LYS A 48 -9.04 3.93 -33.44
C LYS A 48 -9.75 2.84 -34.22
N ALA A 49 -10.53 1.99 -33.54
CA ALA A 49 -11.29 0.92 -34.19
C ALA A 49 -12.45 1.44 -35.07
N ASN A 50 -13.08 2.55 -34.66
CA ASN A 50 -14.29 3.08 -35.33
C ASN A 50 -14.33 4.63 -35.25
N PRO A 51 -13.42 5.37 -35.92
CA PRO A 51 -13.33 6.83 -35.79
C PRO A 51 -14.63 7.55 -36.26
N GLU A 52 -15.28 7.07 -37.34
CA GLU A 52 -16.51 7.65 -37.86
C GLU A 52 -17.67 7.64 -36.83
N GLN A 53 -17.74 6.63 -35.96
CA GLN A 53 -18.76 6.54 -34.91
C GLN A 53 -18.66 7.69 -33.90
N PHE A 54 -17.48 8.29 -33.80
CA PHE A 54 -17.19 9.40 -32.88
C PHE A 54 -17.09 10.75 -33.58
N GLY A 55 -17.49 10.81 -34.87
CA GLY A 55 -17.51 12.03 -35.65
C GLY A 55 -16.14 12.44 -36.21
N PHE A 56 -15.19 11.51 -36.32
CA PHE A 56 -13.89 11.76 -36.92
C PHE A 56 -13.84 11.17 -38.34
N ASP A 57 -13.53 12.00 -39.31
CA ASP A 57 -13.40 11.57 -40.72
C ASP A 57 -12.14 10.73 -40.98
N PHE A 58 -11.17 10.75 -40.05
CA PHE A 58 -9.91 10.01 -40.08
C PHE A 58 -9.48 9.69 -38.68
N GLU A 59 -8.47 8.80 -38.48
CA GLU A 59 -7.92 8.44 -37.18
C GLU A 59 -7.34 9.70 -36.50
N PRO A 60 -7.95 10.19 -35.39
CA PRO A 60 -7.46 11.38 -34.70
C PRO A 60 -6.21 11.09 -33.91
N ASP A 61 -5.29 12.06 -33.85
CA ASP A 61 -4.20 12.04 -32.87
C ASP A 61 -4.76 12.47 -31.51
N LEU A 62 -5.13 11.47 -30.70
CA LEU A 62 -5.77 11.67 -29.40
C LEU A 62 -4.76 12.22 -28.38
N LEU A 63 -4.54 13.52 -28.42
CA LEU A 63 -3.64 14.22 -27.53
C LEU A 63 -4.16 14.19 -26.08
N VAL A 64 -3.35 13.64 -25.15
CA VAL A 64 -3.71 13.58 -23.73
C VAL A 64 -3.25 14.86 -23.03
N ARG A 65 -4.17 15.53 -22.34
CA ARG A 65 -3.92 16.74 -21.55
C ARG A 65 -4.40 16.57 -20.12
N PHE A 66 -3.68 17.17 -19.21
CA PHE A 66 -4.10 17.22 -17.80
C PHE A 66 -5.23 18.24 -17.61
N SER A 67 -6.24 17.82 -16.85
CA SER A 67 -7.27 18.70 -16.31
C SER A 67 -7.45 18.44 -14.82
N PRO A 68 -7.62 19.47 -13.98
CA PRO A 68 -7.89 19.30 -12.57
C PRO A 68 -9.09 18.37 -12.36
N ARG A 69 -9.02 17.56 -11.34
CA ARG A 69 -10.06 16.59 -11.00
C ARG A 69 -11.42 17.24 -10.77
N SER A 70 -11.43 18.40 -10.12
CA SER A 70 -12.66 19.19 -9.93
C SER A 70 -13.34 19.52 -11.25
N GLN A 71 -12.55 19.78 -12.29
CA GLN A 71 -13.06 20.09 -13.62
C GLN A 71 -13.61 18.84 -14.32
N VAL A 72 -12.88 17.70 -14.23
CA VAL A 72 -13.35 16.42 -14.80
C VAL A 72 -14.64 15.98 -14.10
N ALA A 73 -14.68 16.05 -12.77
CA ALA A 73 -15.86 15.73 -11.98
C ALA A 73 -17.05 16.64 -12.32
N GLN A 74 -16.83 17.93 -12.55
CA GLN A 74 -17.86 18.86 -13.00
C GLN A 74 -18.42 18.45 -14.36
N TRP A 75 -17.57 18.13 -15.32
CA TRP A 75 -18.00 17.67 -16.65
C TRP A 75 -18.82 16.38 -16.58
N LEU A 76 -18.38 15.41 -15.76
CA LEU A 76 -19.12 14.16 -15.56
C LEU A 76 -20.47 14.39 -14.89
N ASN A 77 -20.58 15.30 -13.93
CA ASN A 77 -21.84 15.71 -13.35
C ASN A 77 -22.78 16.40 -14.35
N ASP A 78 -22.26 17.23 -15.22
CA ASP A 78 -23.06 17.91 -16.25
C ASP A 78 -23.62 16.89 -17.26
N ILE A 79 -22.85 15.86 -17.64
CA ILE A 79 -23.29 14.76 -18.50
C ILE A 79 -24.33 13.86 -17.78
N SER A 80 -24.22 13.67 -16.47
CA SER A 80 -25.11 12.77 -15.70
C SER A 80 -26.50 13.33 -15.46
N ARG A 81 -26.71 14.63 -15.62
CA ARG A 81 -28.04 15.28 -15.44
C ARG A 81 -29.11 14.78 -16.41
N GLU A 82 -28.73 14.05 -17.44
CA GLU A 82 -29.64 13.42 -18.43
C GLU A 82 -30.03 11.96 -18.08
N VAL A 83 -29.55 11.39 -16.92
CA VAL A 83 -29.80 10.00 -16.51
C VAL A 83 -30.44 9.95 -15.11
N PRO A 84 -31.45 9.08 -14.83
CA PRO A 84 -32.15 9.06 -13.55
C PRO A 84 -31.24 8.64 -12.39
N ALA A 85 -31.25 9.45 -11.32
CA ALA A 85 -30.74 9.21 -9.96
C ALA A 85 -29.37 8.49 -9.83
N ALA A 86 -28.29 9.26 -9.99
CA ALA A 86 -26.94 8.86 -9.59
C ALA A 86 -26.74 8.96 -8.06
N PRO A 87 -25.85 8.13 -7.45
CA PRO A 87 -25.47 8.25 -6.05
C PRO A 87 -24.90 9.65 -5.73
N SER A 88 -24.99 10.08 -4.46
CA SER A 88 -24.52 11.40 -4.05
C SER A 88 -23.06 11.66 -4.43
N ALA A 89 -22.69 12.91 -4.75
CA ALA A 89 -21.33 13.28 -5.16
C ALA A 89 -20.24 12.78 -4.19
N SER A 90 -20.56 12.69 -2.88
CA SER A 90 -19.68 12.13 -1.86
C SER A 90 -19.44 10.61 -2.03
N LEU A 91 -20.47 9.84 -2.38
CA LEU A 91 -20.35 8.39 -2.61
C LEU A 91 -19.56 8.08 -3.89
N LEU A 92 -19.74 8.88 -4.94
CA LEU A 92 -18.97 8.75 -6.19
C LEU A 92 -17.49 9.06 -5.94
N GLN A 93 -17.18 10.10 -5.19
CA GLN A 93 -15.82 10.48 -4.84
C GLN A 93 -15.13 9.42 -3.97
N GLN A 94 -15.84 8.82 -3.02
CA GLN A 94 -15.33 7.71 -2.22
C GLN A 94 -15.05 6.46 -3.07
N SER A 95 -15.97 6.08 -3.97
CA SER A 95 -15.79 4.95 -4.87
C SER A 95 -14.59 5.12 -5.81
N GLU A 96 -14.38 6.33 -6.31
CA GLU A 96 -13.26 6.66 -7.19
C GLU A 96 -11.93 6.62 -6.42
N THR A 97 -11.86 7.21 -5.21
CA THR A 97 -10.66 7.19 -4.36
C THR A 97 -10.32 5.76 -3.94
N ALA A 98 -11.33 4.92 -3.65
CA ALA A 98 -11.15 3.50 -3.38
C ALA A 98 -10.48 2.76 -4.55
N THR A 99 -10.95 3.01 -5.77
CA THR A 99 -10.38 2.39 -6.99
C THR A 99 -8.93 2.83 -7.20
N ARG A 100 -8.62 4.10 -6.95
CA ARG A 100 -7.25 4.64 -7.05
C ARG A 100 -6.33 4.06 -6.00
N ALA A 101 -6.78 4.00 -4.74
CA ALA A 101 -6.02 3.41 -3.66
C ALA A 101 -5.65 1.95 -3.96
N LYS A 102 -6.64 1.16 -4.40
CA LYS A 102 -6.42 -0.23 -4.82
C LYS A 102 -5.40 -0.32 -5.95
N ARG A 103 -5.52 0.51 -7.00
CA ARG A 103 -4.59 0.52 -8.13
C ARG A 103 -3.16 0.85 -7.71
N VAL A 104 -2.96 1.86 -6.86
CA VAL A 104 -1.63 2.24 -6.34
C VAL A 104 -1.01 1.07 -5.59
N LEU A 105 -1.77 0.42 -4.72
CA LEU A 105 -1.30 -0.74 -3.95
C LEU A 105 -0.96 -1.93 -4.85
N GLU A 106 -1.84 -2.28 -5.80
CA GLU A 106 -1.63 -3.40 -6.73
C GLU A 106 -0.42 -3.16 -7.64
N GLN A 107 -0.26 -1.96 -8.20
CA GLN A 107 0.92 -1.63 -9.01
C GLN A 107 2.21 -1.72 -8.21
N ALA A 108 2.22 -1.24 -6.96
CA ALA A 108 3.37 -1.34 -6.08
C ALA A 108 3.72 -2.81 -5.77
N VAL A 109 2.70 -3.63 -5.48
CA VAL A 109 2.86 -5.08 -5.24
C VAL A 109 3.40 -5.79 -6.48
N LEU A 110 2.87 -5.49 -7.67
CA LEU A 110 3.34 -6.08 -8.94
C LEU A 110 4.79 -5.69 -9.24
N LYS A 111 5.23 -4.48 -8.89
CA LYS A 111 6.64 -4.06 -9.01
C LYS A 111 7.54 -4.68 -7.93
N GLY A 112 7.00 -5.41 -6.97
CA GLY A 112 7.76 -6.03 -5.88
C GLY A 112 8.32 -5.00 -4.90
N SER A 113 7.64 -3.88 -4.71
CA SER A 113 8.09 -2.82 -3.80
C SER A 113 8.05 -3.26 -2.34
N SER A 114 8.93 -2.68 -1.52
CA SER A 114 8.87 -2.79 -0.06
C SER A 114 8.10 -1.64 0.58
N ASP A 115 8.18 -0.45 -0.02
CA ASP A 115 7.56 0.76 0.51
C ASP A 115 6.92 1.56 -0.64
N ILE A 116 5.81 2.25 -0.34
CA ILE A 116 5.18 3.25 -1.21
C ILE A 116 5.31 4.60 -0.51
N HIS A 117 5.76 5.61 -1.23
CA HIS A 117 5.84 6.99 -0.76
C HIS A 117 4.84 7.84 -1.54
N ILE A 118 3.89 8.43 -0.83
CA ILE A 118 2.95 9.42 -1.37
C ILE A 118 3.35 10.76 -0.79
N GLU A 119 3.85 11.64 -1.63
CA GLU A 119 4.39 12.93 -1.23
C GLU A 119 3.47 14.06 -1.70
N LEU A 120 3.06 14.88 -0.74
CA LEU A 120 2.25 16.06 -0.96
C LEU A 120 3.14 17.30 -1.08
N PHE A 121 3.05 17.98 -2.20
CA PHE A 121 3.63 19.30 -2.42
C PHE A 121 2.52 20.31 -2.65
N LYS A 122 2.82 21.58 -2.54
CA LYS A 122 1.84 22.68 -2.62
C LYS A 122 0.86 22.59 -3.80
N HIS A 123 1.28 22.06 -4.94
CA HIS A 123 0.51 22.00 -6.18
C HIS A 123 0.61 20.67 -6.92
N GLN A 124 1.13 19.64 -6.27
CA GLN A 124 1.27 18.33 -6.89
C GLN A 124 1.34 17.21 -5.86
N THR A 125 0.98 16.02 -6.29
CA THR A 125 1.21 14.75 -5.59
C THR A 125 2.21 13.93 -6.37
N ARG A 126 3.19 13.32 -5.69
CA ARG A 126 4.14 12.38 -6.27
C ARG A 126 4.01 11.04 -5.57
N ILE A 127 4.02 9.96 -6.35
CA ILE A 127 3.94 8.60 -5.82
C ILE A 127 5.14 7.81 -6.33
N GLU A 128 5.98 7.41 -5.40
CA GLU A 128 7.18 6.64 -5.64
C GLU A 128 7.15 5.33 -4.85
N VAL A 129 7.91 4.35 -5.30
CA VAL A 129 8.03 3.05 -4.62
C VAL A 129 9.49 2.67 -4.44
N ARG A 130 9.78 1.95 -3.38
CA ARG A 130 11.11 1.39 -3.13
C ARG A 130 11.16 -0.04 -3.65
N VAL A 131 12.02 -0.27 -4.64
CA VAL A 131 12.29 -1.59 -5.21
C VAL A 131 13.79 -1.87 -5.09
N ASP A 132 14.17 -2.97 -4.49
CA ASP A 132 15.57 -3.37 -4.26
C ASP A 132 16.44 -2.23 -3.69
N GLY A 133 15.89 -1.52 -2.71
CA GLY A 133 16.54 -0.41 -2.01
C GLY A 133 16.53 0.93 -2.77
N ARG A 134 16.08 0.98 -4.03
CA ARG A 134 16.06 2.19 -4.85
C ARG A 134 14.65 2.77 -4.94
N MET A 135 14.54 4.10 -4.90
CA MET A 135 13.29 4.81 -5.17
C MET A 135 13.08 4.89 -6.68
N ILE A 136 11.90 4.52 -7.13
CA ILE A 136 11.47 4.64 -8.53
C ILE A 136 10.06 5.27 -8.58
N GLU A 137 9.80 6.02 -9.62
CA GLU A 137 8.49 6.60 -9.86
C GLU A 137 7.47 5.48 -10.13
N LEU A 138 6.37 5.46 -9.39
CA LEU A 138 5.27 4.53 -9.63
C LEU A 138 4.38 5.02 -10.77
N MET A 139 4.09 6.31 -10.76
CA MET A 139 3.31 7.01 -11.79
C MET A 139 3.81 8.46 -11.93
N LYS A 140 3.51 9.10 -13.06
CA LYS A 140 3.87 10.51 -13.29
C LYS A 140 3.30 11.42 -12.19
N PRO A 141 4.03 12.46 -11.77
CA PRO A 141 3.53 13.43 -10.81
C PRO A 141 2.18 14.00 -11.24
N ILE A 142 1.25 14.06 -10.32
CA ILE A 142 -0.11 14.57 -10.53
C ILE A 142 -0.11 16.04 -10.12
N GLY A 143 -0.44 16.93 -11.02
CA GLY A 143 -0.45 18.39 -10.81
C GLY A 143 -1.59 18.88 -9.89
N GLU A 144 -1.90 18.13 -8.84
CA GLU A 144 -3.00 18.38 -7.92
C GLU A 144 -2.64 17.88 -6.52
N TYR A 145 -2.74 18.76 -5.52
CA TYR A 145 -2.51 18.45 -4.11
C TYR A 145 -3.62 17.58 -3.54
N GLU A 146 -4.87 17.94 -3.84
CA GLU A 146 -6.09 17.33 -3.31
C GLU A 146 -6.18 15.83 -3.67
N TYR A 147 -5.60 15.44 -4.79
CA TYR A 147 -5.53 14.03 -5.18
C TYR A 147 -4.82 13.19 -4.12
N GLY A 148 -3.65 13.62 -3.68
CA GLY A 148 -2.86 12.90 -2.68
C GLY A 148 -3.46 13.00 -1.28
N GLU A 149 -4.01 14.15 -0.90
CA GLU A 149 -4.67 14.33 0.38
C GLU A 149 -5.88 13.38 0.52
N LEU A 150 -6.74 13.32 -0.50
CA LEU A 150 -7.88 12.40 -0.52
C LEU A 150 -7.45 10.93 -0.53
N LEU A 151 -6.40 10.60 -1.29
CA LEU A 151 -5.86 9.24 -1.33
C LEU A 151 -5.33 8.80 0.03
N ILE A 152 -4.53 9.63 0.69
CA ILE A 152 -3.98 9.33 2.03
C ILE A 152 -5.11 9.27 3.06
N GLY A 153 -6.04 10.23 3.01
CA GLY A 153 -7.21 10.25 3.89
C GLY A 153 -8.05 8.98 3.77
N TYR A 154 -8.29 8.51 2.54
CA TYR A 154 -9.00 7.25 2.30
C TYR A 154 -8.23 6.04 2.84
N LEU A 155 -6.92 5.92 2.53
CA LEU A 155 -6.08 4.83 3.02
C LEU A 155 -6.09 4.77 4.55
N PHE A 156 -6.04 5.93 5.21
CA PHE A 156 -5.99 6.01 6.66
C PHE A 156 -7.37 5.81 7.30
N ASN A 157 -8.39 6.57 6.86
CA ASN A 157 -9.70 6.58 7.52
C ASN A 157 -10.51 5.32 7.24
N GLU A 158 -10.47 4.81 6.00
CA GLU A 158 -11.32 3.72 5.57
C GLU A 158 -10.63 2.35 5.61
N LEU A 159 -9.30 2.30 5.40
CA LEU A 159 -8.59 1.03 5.29
C LEU A 159 -7.75 0.67 6.51
N CYS A 160 -7.31 1.65 7.33
CA CYS A 160 -6.58 1.34 8.55
C CYS A 160 -7.53 0.85 9.65
N GLU A 161 -7.24 -0.33 10.19
CA GLU A 161 -7.98 -0.97 11.27
C GLU A 161 -7.47 -0.53 12.66
N ASP A 162 -6.17 -0.24 12.76
CA ASP A 162 -5.49 0.17 14.00
C ASP A 162 -4.91 1.57 13.78
N LYS A 163 -5.66 2.58 14.23
CA LYS A 163 -5.33 4.01 14.11
C LYS A 163 -5.80 4.75 15.36
N ASP A 164 -5.14 5.86 15.69
CA ASP A 164 -5.45 6.64 16.88
C ASP A 164 -6.70 7.51 16.71
N ASP A 165 -6.75 8.29 15.62
CA ASP A 165 -7.83 9.26 15.30
C ASP A 165 -8.08 9.30 13.78
N ASP A 166 -8.94 10.20 13.30
CA ASP A 166 -9.10 10.46 11.87
C ASP A 166 -7.89 11.21 11.29
N PHE A 167 -7.64 11.01 10.00
CA PHE A 167 -6.52 11.63 9.30
C PHE A 167 -6.58 13.15 9.34
N HIS A 168 -5.48 13.74 9.78
CA HIS A 168 -5.25 15.17 9.73
C HIS A 168 -3.90 15.50 9.08
N VAL A 169 -3.93 16.26 7.98
CA VAL A 169 -2.73 16.65 7.22
C VAL A 169 -1.69 17.44 8.03
N GLY A 170 -2.11 18.07 9.12
CA GLY A 170 -1.25 18.84 10.02
C GLY A 170 -0.60 18.08 11.17
N THR A 171 -0.89 16.79 11.32
CA THR A 171 -0.43 15.96 12.44
C THR A 171 0.29 14.70 11.97
N ILE A 172 1.06 14.08 12.84
CA ILE A 172 1.64 12.75 12.61
C ILE A 172 0.50 11.74 12.72
N ASN A 173 0.39 10.86 11.74
CA ASN A 173 -0.64 9.82 11.71
C ASN A 173 0.04 8.46 11.46
N ASN A 174 -0.32 7.44 12.23
CA ASN A 174 0.15 6.09 12.07
C ASN A 174 -1.03 5.13 12.06
N GLY A 175 -0.97 4.12 11.19
CA GLY A 175 -2.02 3.12 11.07
C GLY A 175 -1.52 1.82 10.47
N ARG A 176 -2.35 0.78 10.60
CA ARG A 176 -2.11 -0.54 10.00
C ARG A 176 -3.34 -0.95 9.22
N MET A 177 -3.13 -1.58 8.07
CA MET A 177 -4.22 -2.09 7.26
C MET A 177 -3.88 -3.46 6.68
N SER A 178 -4.91 -4.29 6.52
CA SER A 178 -4.83 -5.60 5.86
C SER A 178 -5.76 -5.62 4.66
N LEU A 179 -5.24 -6.01 3.49
CA LEU A 179 -5.97 -5.98 2.24
C LEU A 179 -5.71 -7.23 1.41
N LEU A 180 -6.77 -7.78 0.81
CA LEU A 180 -6.65 -8.85 -0.16
C LEU A 180 -6.32 -8.27 -1.54
N LEU A 181 -5.07 -8.42 -2.00
CA LEU A 181 -4.58 -7.89 -3.27
C LEU A 181 -4.11 -8.99 -4.22
N ASP A 182 -4.17 -8.69 -5.51
CA ASP A 182 -3.54 -9.53 -6.53
C ASP A 182 -2.03 -9.32 -6.51
N THR A 183 -1.28 -10.41 -6.30
CA THR A 183 0.18 -10.41 -6.27
C THR A 183 0.73 -11.31 -7.37
N PRO A 184 2.03 -11.21 -7.73
CA PRO A 184 2.64 -12.15 -8.69
C PRO A 184 2.52 -13.62 -8.29
N LYS A 185 2.27 -13.91 -7.02
CA LYS A 185 2.06 -15.27 -6.47
C LYS A 185 0.59 -15.62 -6.28
N GLY A 186 -0.34 -14.87 -6.87
CA GLY A 186 -1.78 -15.01 -6.73
C GLY A 186 -2.38 -14.05 -5.71
N LYS A 187 -3.68 -14.20 -5.49
CA LYS A 187 -4.44 -13.35 -4.55
C LYS A 187 -4.08 -13.71 -3.12
N ARG A 188 -3.63 -12.73 -2.34
CA ARG A 188 -3.24 -12.94 -0.93
C ARG A 188 -3.52 -11.70 -0.08
N GLU A 189 -3.65 -11.92 1.22
CA GLU A 189 -3.71 -10.85 2.19
C GLU A 189 -2.34 -10.17 2.32
N THR A 190 -2.33 -8.86 2.14
CA THR A 190 -1.16 -8.01 2.29
C THR A 190 -1.34 -7.09 3.49
N GLN A 191 -0.33 -6.99 4.33
CA GLN A 191 -0.34 -6.15 5.53
C GLN A 191 0.58 -4.96 5.34
N TRP A 192 0.05 -3.77 5.63
CA TRP A 192 0.75 -2.52 5.43
C TRP A 192 0.77 -1.68 6.71
N ARG A 193 1.92 -1.08 6.99
CA ARG A 193 2.07 -0.05 8.01
C ARG A 193 2.09 1.30 7.31
N LEU A 194 1.15 2.16 7.65
CA LEU A 194 1.06 3.53 7.18
C LEU A 194 1.65 4.47 8.22
N ALA A 195 2.54 5.36 7.80
CA ALA A 195 3.07 6.44 8.60
C ALA A 195 3.01 7.74 7.78
N TYR A 196 2.44 8.79 8.36
CA TYR A 196 2.37 10.11 7.74
C TYR A 196 3.06 11.15 8.62
N ILE A 197 3.84 12.02 7.99
CA ILE A 197 4.48 13.16 8.62
C ILE A 197 4.16 14.43 7.84
N PRO A 198 3.68 15.50 8.50
CA PRO A 198 3.44 16.77 7.86
C PRO A 198 4.76 17.47 7.48
N ALA A 199 4.71 18.25 6.41
CA ALA A 199 5.80 19.12 5.95
C ALA A 199 5.31 20.57 5.79
N LYS A 200 6.23 21.48 5.50
CA LYS A 200 5.91 22.89 5.27
C LYS A 200 4.93 23.09 4.11
N ASP A 201 4.28 24.23 4.06
CA ASP A 201 3.37 24.66 2.97
C ASP A 201 2.19 23.68 2.74
N LYS A 202 1.63 23.11 3.82
CA LYS A 202 0.63 22.04 3.82
C LYS A 202 1.09 20.75 3.14
N GLY A 203 2.37 20.59 2.86
CA GLY A 203 2.93 19.35 2.34
C GLY A 203 2.96 18.24 3.36
N GLY A 204 3.37 17.06 2.94
CA GLY A 204 3.54 15.91 3.81
C GLY A 204 4.03 14.68 3.05
N GLN A 205 4.40 13.65 3.80
CA GLN A 205 4.81 12.37 3.25
C GLN A 205 4.07 11.25 3.97
N CYS A 206 3.37 10.44 3.20
CA CYS A 206 2.82 9.18 3.64
C CYS A 206 3.71 8.04 3.14
N THR A 207 4.16 7.18 4.03
CA THR A 207 4.92 5.98 3.69
C THR A 207 4.09 4.77 4.08
N LEU A 208 3.85 3.88 3.10
CA LEU A 208 3.24 2.58 3.35
C LEU A 208 4.32 1.51 3.22
N ARG A 209 4.59 0.79 4.29
CA ARG A 209 5.51 -0.35 4.29
C ARG A 209 4.76 -1.65 4.21
N TRP A 210 5.09 -2.49 3.23
CA TRP A 210 4.54 -3.84 3.11
C TRP A 210 5.20 -4.77 4.12
N SER A 211 4.50 -5.08 5.22
CA SER A 211 5.06 -5.79 6.37
C SER A 211 5.21 -7.30 6.13
N ASN A 212 4.28 -7.94 5.41
CA ASN A 212 4.30 -9.39 5.13
C ASN A 212 4.66 -9.72 3.67
N LYS A 213 5.58 -8.95 3.06
CA LYS A 213 6.01 -9.15 1.66
C LYS A 213 6.60 -10.54 1.44
N GLU A 214 7.47 -10.97 2.33
CA GLU A 214 8.12 -12.27 2.25
C GLU A 214 7.18 -13.37 2.75
N THR A 215 7.03 -14.43 1.95
CA THR A 215 6.17 -15.57 2.25
C THR A 215 6.94 -16.86 2.47
N SER A 216 8.18 -16.92 2.02
CA SER A 216 9.02 -18.10 2.18
C SER A 216 10.03 -17.85 3.30
N ILE A 217 9.94 -18.66 4.35
CA ILE A 217 10.93 -18.64 5.41
C ILE A 217 12.17 -19.35 4.88
N PRO A 218 13.33 -18.68 4.80
CA PRO A 218 14.57 -19.36 4.42
C PRO A 218 14.98 -20.37 5.49
N THR A 219 15.79 -21.34 5.11
CA THR A 219 16.44 -22.24 6.07
C THR A 219 17.77 -21.62 6.51
N LEU A 220 18.30 -22.04 7.66
CA LEU A 220 19.62 -21.62 8.11
C LEU A 220 20.72 -21.87 7.07
N ASP A 221 20.57 -22.92 6.26
CA ASP A 221 21.52 -23.25 5.19
C ASP A 221 21.42 -22.25 3.99
N ASN A 222 20.32 -21.54 3.85
CA ASN A 222 20.05 -20.65 2.70
C ASN A 222 20.11 -19.15 3.02
N ILE A 223 20.37 -18.75 4.27
CA ILE A 223 20.50 -17.33 4.65
C ILE A 223 21.83 -16.68 4.27
N GLY A 224 22.74 -17.45 3.65
CA GLY A 224 24.06 -16.97 3.21
C GLY A 224 25.14 -17.01 4.27
N TRP A 225 24.94 -17.73 5.36
CA TRP A 225 25.96 -17.94 6.38
C TRP A 225 26.92 -19.05 5.97
N GLU A 226 28.18 -18.95 6.43
CA GLU A 226 29.13 -20.04 6.32
C GLU A 226 28.71 -21.22 7.24
N ALA A 227 29.02 -22.44 6.81
CA ALA A 227 28.63 -23.66 7.51
C ALA A 227 29.07 -23.68 8.99
N GLY A 228 30.20 -23.06 9.32
CA GLY A 228 30.67 -22.93 10.71
C GLY A 228 29.70 -22.11 11.57
N HIS A 229 29.17 -21.00 11.08
CA HIS A 229 28.21 -20.17 11.80
C HIS A 229 26.85 -20.88 11.93
N VAL A 230 26.42 -21.59 10.89
CA VAL A 230 25.19 -22.39 10.93
C VAL A 230 25.28 -23.46 12.03
N ASN A 231 26.44 -24.16 12.13
CA ASN A 231 26.65 -25.16 13.15
C ASN A 231 26.62 -24.56 14.58
N VAL A 232 27.27 -23.42 14.79
CA VAL A 232 27.23 -22.72 16.10
C VAL A 232 25.79 -22.35 16.48
N MET A 233 24.98 -21.86 15.53
CA MET A 233 23.57 -21.57 15.78
C MET A 233 22.79 -22.85 16.14
N ARG A 234 23.01 -23.94 15.41
CA ARG A 234 22.37 -25.24 15.71
C ARG A 234 22.79 -25.81 17.06
N ASP A 235 24.08 -25.68 17.44
CA ASP A 235 24.56 -26.08 18.77
C ASP A 235 23.86 -25.29 19.88
N PHE A 236 23.70 -23.96 19.68
CA PHE A 236 22.92 -23.13 20.59
C PHE A 236 21.44 -23.56 20.65
N MET A 237 20.80 -23.79 19.51
CA MET A 237 19.40 -24.21 19.43
C MET A 237 19.14 -25.57 20.12
N ASN A 238 20.15 -26.45 20.17
CA ASN A 238 20.08 -27.75 20.83
C ASN A 238 20.46 -27.70 22.32
N SER A 239 20.92 -26.55 22.83
CA SER A 239 21.23 -26.41 24.25
C SER A 239 19.96 -26.39 25.11
N ALA A 240 20.10 -26.80 26.38
CA ALA A 240 18.97 -26.91 27.29
C ALA A 240 18.44 -25.53 27.73
N SER A 241 19.27 -24.49 27.71
CA SER A 241 18.92 -23.12 28.07
C SER A 241 19.95 -22.14 27.52
N GLY A 242 19.59 -20.90 27.33
CA GLY A 242 20.48 -19.84 26.86
C GLY A 242 19.72 -18.63 26.30
N ILE A 243 20.48 -17.59 26.00
CA ILE A 243 19.98 -16.37 25.36
C ILE A 243 20.81 -16.15 24.12
N CYS A 244 20.11 -15.89 22.98
CA CYS A 244 20.72 -15.48 21.73
C CYS A 244 20.31 -14.03 21.41
N LEU A 245 21.28 -13.14 21.23
CA LEU A 245 21.07 -11.76 20.82
C LEU A 245 21.54 -11.57 19.38
N ILE A 246 20.62 -11.14 18.50
CA ILE A 246 20.91 -10.86 17.10
C ILE A 246 20.87 -9.34 16.90
N ALA A 247 22.03 -8.74 16.70
CA ALA A 247 22.18 -7.31 16.50
C ALA A 247 22.66 -6.97 15.08
N GLY A 248 22.25 -5.83 14.57
CA GLY A 248 22.64 -5.35 13.24
C GLY A 248 21.80 -4.16 12.78
N GLN A 249 22.20 -3.56 11.67
CA GLN A 249 21.46 -2.45 11.07
C GLN A 249 20.06 -2.87 10.60
N THR A 250 19.19 -1.90 10.34
CA THR A 250 17.90 -2.14 9.70
C THR A 250 18.12 -2.83 8.34
N SER A 251 17.27 -3.80 8.02
CA SER A 251 17.37 -4.62 6.78
C SER A 251 18.64 -5.47 6.64
N SER A 252 19.36 -5.75 7.73
CA SER A 252 20.54 -6.64 7.72
C SER A 252 20.21 -8.13 7.78
N GLY A 253 18.93 -8.50 7.82
CA GLY A 253 18.49 -9.90 7.87
C GLY A 253 18.25 -10.46 9.26
N LYS A 254 18.18 -9.63 10.32
CA LYS A 254 17.90 -10.07 11.69
C LYS A 254 16.64 -10.92 11.80
N THR A 255 15.50 -10.37 11.36
CA THR A 255 14.20 -11.05 11.39
C THR A 255 14.21 -12.33 10.57
N THR A 256 14.86 -12.30 9.40
CA THR A 256 15.05 -13.46 8.53
C THR A 256 15.82 -14.59 9.23
N THR A 257 16.88 -14.24 9.96
CA THR A 257 17.69 -15.19 10.73
C THR A 257 16.89 -15.80 11.87
N ILE A 258 16.16 -14.97 12.64
CA ILE A 258 15.28 -15.44 13.71
C ILE A 258 14.22 -16.38 13.16
N ALA A 259 13.56 -15.99 12.07
CA ALA A 259 12.52 -16.81 11.43
C ALA A 259 13.06 -18.16 10.97
N ALA A 260 14.25 -18.20 10.36
CA ALA A 260 14.91 -19.43 9.94
C ALA A 260 15.21 -20.37 11.14
N ALA A 261 15.75 -19.81 12.21
CA ALA A 261 16.07 -20.57 13.41
C ALA A 261 14.81 -21.11 14.09
N LEU A 262 13.79 -20.28 14.32
CA LEU A 262 12.53 -20.68 14.95
C LEU A 262 11.78 -21.73 14.10
N SER A 263 11.79 -21.58 12.76
CA SER A 263 11.20 -22.57 11.86
C SER A 263 11.88 -23.94 11.93
N GLU A 264 13.21 -23.99 12.16
CA GLU A 264 13.94 -25.24 12.36
C GLU A 264 13.62 -25.84 13.75
N MET A 265 13.55 -25.02 14.81
CA MET A 265 13.23 -25.44 16.20
C MET A 265 11.78 -25.94 16.33
N LYS A 266 10.84 -25.36 15.59
CA LYS A 266 9.44 -25.84 15.52
C LYS A 266 9.35 -27.31 15.15
N ARG A 267 10.19 -27.77 14.22
CA ARG A 267 10.23 -29.18 13.78
C ARG A 267 10.67 -30.14 14.87
N GLN A 268 11.22 -29.65 15.96
CA GLN A 268 11.67 -30.44 17.13
C GLN A 268 10.57 -30.62 18.18
N GLY A 269 9.34 -30.10 17.93
CA GLY A 269 8.20 -30.27 18.84
C GLY A 269 8.22 -29.37 20.06
N ARG A 270 8.97 -28.27 20.03
CA ARG A 270 9.05 -27.27 21.13
C ARG A 270 7.89 -26.29 21.08
N SER A 271 7.42 -25.87 22.26
CA SER A 271 6.46 -24.78 22.43
C SER A 271 7.15 -23.44 22.20
N ILE A 272 6.79 -22.74 21.10
CA ILE A 272 7.43 -21.50 20.69
C ILE A 272 6.40 -20.37 20.70
N ASN A 273 6.71 -19.27 21.38
CA ASN A 273 5.91 -18.06 21.36
C ASN A 273 6.80 -16.87 20.96
N THR A 274 6.25 -15.99 20.12
CA THR A 274 6.94 -14.76 19.72
C THR A 274 6.13 -13.53 20.09
N VAL A 275 6.82 -12.43 20.32
CA VAL A 275 6.27 -11.08 20.53
C VAL A 275 6.97 -10.15 19.54
N GLU A 276 6.22 -9.61 18.58
CA GLU A 276 6.77 -8.89 17.42
C GLU A 276 5.99 -7.60 17.15
N ASP A 277 6.60 -6.63 16.51
CA ASP A 277 5.97 -5.37 16.11
C ASP A 277 6.36 -4.94 14.67
N PRO A 278 5.57 -5.36 13.65
CA PRO A 278 4.60 -6.46 13.62
C PRO A 278 5.24 -7.83 13.32
N VAL A 279 4.41 -8.87 13.25
CA VAL A 279 4.82 -10.19 12.71
C VAL A 279 5.14 -10.05 11.21
N GLU A 280 6.37 -10.43 10.80
CA GLU A 280 6.82 -10.35 9.41
C GLU A 280 6.70 -11.70 8.66
N PHE A 281 6.92 -12.82 9.36
CA PHE A 281 6.86 -14.16 8.82
C PHE A 281 5.82 -15.00 9.56
N ASP A 282 4.95 -15.69 8.83
CA ASP A 282 4.08 -16.69 9.44
C ASP A 282 4.87 -17.99 9.71
N LEU A 283 5.24 -18.18 10.97
CA LEU A 283 5.97 -19.36 11.42
C LEU A 283 5.02 -20.53 11.75
N GLY A 284 3.69 -20.27 11.80
CA GLY A 284 2.70 -21.23 12.25
C GLY A 284 2.92 -21.68 13.70
N VAL A 285 3.42 -20.81 14.56
CA VAL A 285 3.51 -20.92 16.02
C VAL A 285 2.63 -19.85 16.65
N ILE A 286 2.61 -19.72 17.98
CA ILE A 286 1.91 -18.61 18.63
C ILE A 286 2.75 -17.34 18.45
N GLN A 287 2.27 -16.43 17.60
CA GLN A 287 2.92 -15.16 17.30
C GLN A 287 2.01 -14.01 17.73
N THR A 288 2.49 -13.19 18.63
CA THR A 288 1.76 -12.05 19.15
C THR A 288 2.28 -10.77 18.48
N SER A 289 1.40 -10.06 17.77
CA SER A 289 1.71 -8.73 17.27
C SER A 289 1.41 -7.70 18.35
N VAL A 290 2.41 -6.93 18.73
CA VAL A 290 2.23 -5.84 19.71
C VAL A 290 1.46 -4.71 19.04
N THR A 291 0.31 -4.36 19.61
CA THR A 291 -0.49 -3.20 19.17
C THR A 291 -0.30 -2.06 20.16
N ALA A 292 0.22 -0.93 19.67
CA ALA A 292 0.34 0.28 20.48
C ALA A 292 -1.05 0.91 20.66
N LYS A 293 -1.67 0.79 21.82
CA LYS A 293 -2.83 1.59 22.20
C LYS A 293 -2.37 2.78 23.03
N GLN A 294 -2.88 3.99 22.70
CA GLN A 294 -2.56 5.19 23.49
C GLN A 294 -2.79 4.97 24.99
N GLY A 295 -1.81 5.34 25.82
CA GLY A 295 -1.90 5.34 27.28
C GLY A 295 -1.55 4.03 27.99
N GLN A 296 -0.99 3.03 27.30
CA GLN A 296 -0.44 1.84 27.93
C GLN A 296 1.09 1.81 27.81
N ASP A 297 1.79 1.83 28.94
CA ASP A 297 3.25 1.73 28.98
C ASP A 297 3.72 0.34 28.53
N ASN A 298 4.71 0.34 27.64
CA ASN A 298 5.53 -0.78 27.20
C ASN A 298 4.82 -2.13 27.03
N HIS A 299 4.20 -2.32 25.89
CA HIS A 299 3.44 -3.52 25.55
C HIS A 299 4.32 -4.79 25.52
N PHE A 300 5.58 -4.70 25.06
CA PHE A 300 6.51 -5.84 25.09
C PHE A 300 6.65 -6.41 26.49
N ASN A 301 6.85 -5.57 27.51
CA ASN A 301 6.98 -5.99 28.91
C ASN A 301 5.69 -6.69 29.43
N ALA A 302 4.52 -6.23 29.03
CA ALA A 302 3.28 -6.86 29.45
C ALA A 302 3.14 -8.28 28.89
N TYR A 303 3.49 -8.45 27.60
CA TYR A 303 3.47 -9.76 26.95
C TYR A 303 4.55 -10.70 27.51
N THR A 304 5.78 -10.21 27.70
CA THR A 304 6.85 -11.00 28.34
C THR A 304 6.44 -11.51 29.73
N LYS A 305 5.88 -10.64 30.56
CA LYS A 305 5.36 -11.04 31.88
C LYS A 305 4.21 -12.05 31.80
N ALA A 306 3.40 -11.97 30.77
CA ALA A 306 2.33 -12.95 30.53
C ALA A 306 2.91 -14.31 30.12
N LEU A 307 3.90 -14.34 29.24
CA LEU A 307 4.55 -15.56 28.75
C LEU A 307 5.22 -16.36 29.87
N LEU A 308 5.72 -15.71 30.91
CA LEU A 308 6.27 -16.41 32.11
C LEU A 308 5.26 -17.33 32.84
N ARG A 309 3.96 -17.22 32.51
CA ARG A 309 2.89 -18.05 33.07
C ARG A 309 2.43 -19.15 32.11
N HIS A 310 3.00 -19.18 30.91
CA HIS A 310 2.73 -20.18 29.90
C HIS A 310 3.86 -21.22 29.88
N ASP A 311 3.54 -22.42 29.48
CA ASP A 311 4.51 -23.51 29.30
C ASP A 311 5.23 -23.33 27.96
N VAL A 312 6.20 -22.40 27.92
CA VAL A 312 6.94 -22.00 26.74
C VAL A 312 8.37 -22.50 26.83
N ASP A 313 8.81 -23.26 25.82
CA ASP A 313 10.20 -23.71 25.72
C ASP A 313 11.10 -22.62 25.12
N ILE A 314 10.54 -21.81 24.19
CA ILE A 314 11.28 -20.79 23.43
C ILE A 314 10.44 -19.53 23.35
N GLU A 315 11.00 -18.46 23.86
CA GLU A 315 10.44 -17.11 23.73
C GLU A 315 11.31 -16.26 22.81
N SER A 316 10.69 -15.58 21.84
CA SER A 316 11.38 -14.69 20.92
C SER A 316 10.77 -13.30 20.92
N HIS A 317 11.61 -12.30 21.09
CA HIS A 317 11.26 -10.89 21.03
C HIS A 317 11.78 -10.27 19.75
N GLY A 318 10.90 -9.63 18.96
CA GLY A 318 11.27 -8.99 17.70
C GLY A 318 12.23 -7.83 17.89
N GLU A 319 12.14 -7.15 19.02
CA GLU A 319 13.04 -6.04 19.38
C GLU A 319 13.09 -5.81 20.89
N VAL A 320 14.18 -5.17 21.33
CA VAL A 320 14.38 -4.69 22.70
C VAL A 320 14.64 -3.18 22.61
N ARG A 321 13.73 -2.36 23.13
CA ARG A 321 13.80 -0.88 23.02
C ARG A 321 14.15 -0.21 24.35
N ASP A 322 13.67 -0.74 25.47
CA ASP A 322 13.74 -0.08 26.77
C ASP A 322 14.32 -1.02 27.83
N GLU A 323 14.77 -0.42 28.96
CA GLU A 323 15.13 -1.16 30.14
C GLU A 323 13.91 -1.96 30.65
N VAL A 324 14.09 -3.23 30.82
CA VAL A 324 13.08 -4.18 31.32
C VAL A 324 13.08 -4.18 32.85
#